data_1a5f65eb8a0f63f95561f3f470e54560
#
_entry.id   1a5f65eb8a0f63f95561f3f470e54560
#
_cell.length_a   1.000
_cell.length_b   1.000
_cell.length_c   1.000
_cell.angle_alpha   90.00
_cell.angle_beta   90.00
_cell.angle_gamma   90.00
#
_symmetry.space_group_name_H-M   'P 1'
#
loop_
_entity.id
_entity.type
_entity.pdbx_description
1 polymer ?
#
loop_
_entity_poly.entity_id
_entity_poly.type
_entity_poly.pdbx_seq_one_letter_code
_entity_poly.pdbx_strand_id
1 'polypeptide(L)'
;VDVKTYAANAPAPAAAPAAAAPAAPVTAAEAPKAAPAADDAEYTDVKFSGVRKATAKGMMKSLSTMAQLTHYHSFDASALLALRKQIKANGEAMGMPNITLNDMVLFAVSRILLHHPDLNATMPQENMLRQYHHVHLGMAVDTPKGLFVPTIFNADQMSLAEISTEAKRLAKLCQEGKATPDMLSGATFTVSNVGSLGV
;
A
#
# COMPACT_ATOMS: atom_id res chain seq x y z
N VAL A 1 -24.99 25.22 -7.11
CA VAL A 1 -25.06 25.91 -5.80
C VAL A 1 -23.88 26.86 -5.77
N ASP A 2 -24.16 28.16 -5.70
CA ASP A 2 -23.16 29.22 -5.80
C ASP A 2 -22.35 29.28 -4.48
N VAL A 3 -21.01 29.09 -4.56
CA VAL A 3 -20.07 29.07 -3.42
C VAL A 3 -20.13 30.39 -2.62
N LYS A 4 -20.44 31.52 -3.28
CA LYS A 4 -20.59 32.83 -2.62
C LYS A 4 -21.80 32.91 -1.70
N THR A 5 -22.88 32.21 -2.03
CA THR A 5 -24.11 32.18 -1.20
C THR A 5 -23.92 31.28 0.04
N TYR A 6 -23.07 30.24 -0.07
CA TYR A 6 -22.74 29.37 1.08
C TYR A 6 -21.88 30.08 2.13
N ALA A 7 -20.89 30.86 1.69
CA ALA A 7 -20.01 31.64 2.58
C ALA A 7 -20.72 32.72 3.38
N ALA A 8 -21.83 33.29 2.85
CA ALA A 8 -22.62 34.33 3.52
C ALA A 8 -23.55 33.77 4.63
N ASN A 9 -23.86 32.48 4.62
CA ASN A 9 -24.76 31.82 5.57
C ASN A 9 -24.10 30.81 6.49
N ALA A 10 -22.74 30.78 6.58
CA ALA A 10 -22.05 29.90 7.48
C ALA A 10 -22.29 30.31 8.93
N PRO A 11 -22.65 29.41 9.88
CA PRO A 11 -22.80 29.76 11.27
C PRO A 11 -21.46 30.20 11.87
N ALA A 12 -21.49 31.24 12.67
CA ALA A 12 -20.30 31.77 13.37
C ALA A 12 -19.65 30.67 14.23
N PRO A 13 -18.31 30.63 14.33
CA PRO A 13 -17.62 29.65 15.17
C PRO A 13 -18.04 29.85 16.62
N ALA A 14 -18.42 28.77 17.30
CA ALA A 14 -18.77 28.74 18.71
C ALA A 14 -17.58 29.24 19.56
N ALA A 15 -17.85 30.15 20.49
CA ALA A 15 -16.86 30.70 21.41
C ALA A 15 -16.19 29.58 22.22
N ALA A 16 -14.88 29.66 22.37
CA ALA A 16 -14.09 28.76 23.21
C ALA A 16 -14.60 28.78 24.67
N PRO A 17 -14.68 27.63 25.36
CA PRO A 17 -15.10 27.59 26.74
C PRO A 17 -14.09 28.30 27.64
N ALA A 18 -14.59 29.16 28.55
CA ALA A 18 -13.82 29.89 29.54
C ALA A 18 -13.08 28.92 30.48
N ALA A 19 -11.90 29.33 30.92
CA ALA A 19 -11.04 28.60 31.82
C ALA A 19 -11.79 28.22 33.12
N ALA A 20 -11.78 26.94 33.47
CA ALA A 20 -12.35 26.41 34.69
C ALA A 20 -11.53 26.82 35.91
N ALA A 21 -12.21 27.19 36.98
CA ALA A 21 -11.64 27.51 38.31
C ALA A 21 -10.97 26.24 38.92
N PRO A 22 -10.01 26.41 39.89
CA PRO A 22 -9.27 25.28 40.43
C PRO A 22 -10.18 24.35 41.25
N ALA A 23 -10.10 23.05 40.94
CA ALA A 23 -10.85 22.00 41.59
C ALA A 23 -10.38 21.76 43.04
N ALA A 24 -11.31 21.53 43.94
CA ALA A 24 -11.08 21.10 45.32
C ALA A 24 -10.39 19.71 45.36
N PRO A 25 -9.68 19.37 46.48
CA PRO A 25 -8.93 18.12 46.59
C PRO A 25 -9.85 16.90 46.53
N VAL A 26 -9.61 16.01 45.56
CA VAL A 26 -10.27 14.72 45.43
C VAL A 26 -9.79 13.80 46.56
N THR A 27 -10.72 13.29 47.32
CA THR A 27 -10.54 12.18 48.27
C THR A 27 -9.97 10.95 47.56
N ALA A 28 -9.12 10.20 48.27
CA ALA A 28 -8.39 9.04 47.81
C ALA A 28 -9.23 8.09 46.98
N ALA A 29 -8.76 7.80 45.76
CA ALA A 29 -9.36 6.80 44.89
C ALA A 29 -9.24 5.40 45.51
N GLU A 30 -10.33 4.68 45.51
CA GLU A 30 -10.44 3.27 45.85
C GLU A 30 -9.39 2.47 45.06
N ALA A 31 -8.67 1.57 45.73
CA ALA A 31 -7.66 0.74 45.09
C ALA A 31 -8.22 -0.01 43.89
N PRO A 32 -7.47 -0.13 42.78
CA PRO A 32 -7.98 -0.82 41.60
C PRO A 32 -8.32 -2.25 41.95
N LYS A 33 -9.56 -2.63 41.64
CA LYS A 33 -10.08 -4.00 41.76
C LYS A 33 -9.10 -4.94 41.08
N ALA A 34 -8.65 -5.98 41.80
CA ALA A 34 -7.70 -6.96 41.27
C ALA A 34 -8.20 -7.47 39.90
N ALA A 35 -7.29 -7.46 38.92
CA ALA A 35 -7.56 -8.04 37.60
C ALA A 35 -7.98 -9.52 37.77
N PRO A 36 -8.96 -10.02 36.99
CA PRO A 36 -9.34 -11.43 37.01
C PRO A 36 -8.12 -12.32 36.72
N ALA A 37 -8.09 -13.51 37.34
CA ALA A 37 -7.06 -14.50 37.10
C ALA A 37 -6.99 -14.83 35.60
N ALA A 38 -5.79 -15.12 35.08
CA ALA A 38 -5.51 -15.23 33.65
C ALA A 38 -6.38 -16.25 32.87
N ASP A 39 -7.04 -17.19 33.55
CA ASP A 39 -7.92 -18.20 32.93
C ASP A 39 -9.36 -17.73 32.69
N ASP A 40 -9.80 -16.61 33.31
CA ASP A 40 -11.15 -16.05 33.16
C ASP A 40 -11.18 -14.72 32.40
N ALA A 41 -10.06 -14.32 31.78
CA ALA A 41 -10.00 -13.06 31.04
C ALA A 41 -10.75 -13.17 29.71
N GLU A 42 -11.76 -12.29 29.52
CA GLU A 42 -12.57 -12.18 28.30
C GLU A 42 -11.74 -11.79 27.05
N TYR A 43 -10.51 -11.32 27.23
CA TYR A 43 -9.63 -10.86 26.16
C TYR A 43 -8.16 -11.11 26.49
N THR A 44 -7.35 -11.11 25.45
CA THR A 44 -5.89 -11.18 25.56
C THR A 44 -5.25 -9.98 24.86
N ASP A 45 -4.43 -9.23 25.58
CA ASP A 45 -3.66 -8.12 25.00
C ASP A 45 -2.43 -8.63 24.25
N VAL A 46 -2.37 -8.35 22.94
CA VAL A 46 -1.24 -8.73 22.09
C VAL A 46 -0.51 -7.49 21.61
N LYS A 47 0.78 -7.38 21.92
CA LYS A 47 1.63 -6.27 21.46
C LYS A 47 1.91 -6.38 19.96
N PHE A 48 1.72 -5.29 19.23
CA PHE A 48 2.09 -5.23 17.81
C PHE A 48 3.60 -5.42 17.61
N SER A 49 3.96 -6.23 16.61
CA SER A 49 5.33 -6.30 16.08
C SER A 49 5.74 -4.95 15.47
N GLY A 50 7.05 -4.75 15.27
CA GLY A 50 7.58 -3.53 14.64
C GLY A 50 6.98 -3.28 13.26
N VAL A 51 6.87 -4.33 12.43
CA VAL A 51 6.26 -4.26 11.09
C VAL A 51 4.79 -3.83 11.19
N ARG A 52 3.99 -4.45 12.06
CA ARG A 52 2.57 -4.11 12.22
C ARG A 52 2.37 -2.69 12.72
N LYS A 53 3.25 -2.19 13.62
CA LYS A 53 3.22 -0.77 14.04
C LYS A 53 3.51 0.18 12.88
N ALA A 54 4.51 -0.13 12.05
CA ALA A 54 4.87 0.68 10.89
C ALA A 54 3.72 0.70 9.86
N THR A 55 3.11 -0.45 9.57
CA THR A 55 1.94 -0.55 8.68
C THR A 55 0.77 0.27 9.19
N ALA A 56 0.40 0.12 10.47
CA ALA A 56 -0.70 0.88 11.06
C ALA A 56 -0.45 2.40 10.97
N LYS A 57 0.76 2.86 11.31
CA LYS A 57 1.14 4.27 11.19
C LYS A 57 1.07 4.77 9.74
N GLY A 58 1.56 3.97 8.78
CA GLY A 58 1.53 4.31 7.35
C GLY A 58 0.11 4.42 6.83
N MET A 59 -0.76 3.47 7.17
CA MET A 59 -2.17 3.47 6.72
C MET A 59 -2.96 4.63 7.34
N MET A 60 -2.80 4.90 8.63
CA MET A 60 -3.43 6.05 9.27
C MET A 60 -2.97 7.37 8.64
N LYS A 61 -1.67 7.51 8.35
CA LYS A 61 -1.15 8.68 7.63
C LYS A 61 -1.79 8.81 6.25
N SER A 62 -1.84 7.73 5.47
CA SER A 62 -2.44 7.72 4.13
C SER A 62 -3.90 8.18 4.17
N LEU A 63 -4.71 7.61 5.07
CA LEU A 63 -6.13 7.98 5.21
C LEU A 63 -6.35 9.42 5.66
N SER A 64 -5.46 9.98 6.49
CA SER A 64 -5.61 11.33 7.04
C SER A 64 -5.06 12.44 6.13
N THR A 65 -4.15 12.11 5.19
CA THR A 65 -3.45 13.11 4.37
C THR A 65 -3.75 13.04 2.88
N MET A 66 -4.43 11.97 2.41
CA MET A 66 -4.72 11.78 0.99
C MET A 66 -6.22 11.69 0.73
N ALA A 67 -6.69 12.38 -0.31
CA ALA A 67 -8.03 12.19 -0.86
C ALA A 67 -8.02 10.90 -1.72
N GLN A 68 -8.54 9.82 -1.17
CA GLN A 68 -8.58 8.52 -1.85
C GLN A 68 -9.79 8.40 -2.75
N LEU A 69 -9.57 7.90 -3.98
CA LEU A 69 -10.61 7.57 -4.94
C LEU A 69 -10.37 6.15 -5.46
N THR A 70 -11.43 5.33 -5.49
CA THR A 70 -11.36 3.95 -5.99
C THR A 70 -12.18 3.82 -7.26
N HIS A 71 -11.55 3.32 -8.32
CA HIS A 71 -12.20 2.94 -9.56
C HIS A 71 -12.23 1.42 -9.68
N TYR A 72 -13.36 0.89 -10.17
CA TYR A 72 -13.55 -0.52 -10.48
C TYR A 72 -13.68 -0.70 -11.99
N HIS A 73 -12.92 -1.63 -12.53
CA HIS A 73 -13.00 -1.98 -13.95
C HIS A 73 -12.76 -3.47 -14.15
N SER A 74 -13.38 -4.04 -15.18
CA SER A 74 -13.15 -5.42 -15.62
C SER A 74 -12.70 -5.44 -17.07
N PHE A 75 -11.91 -6.44 -17.43
CA PHE A 75 -11.50 -6.66 -18.80
C PHE A 75 -11.52 -8.16 -19.14
N ASP A 76 -11.64 -8.50 -20.43
CA ASP A 76 -11.54 -9.86 -20.90
C ASP A 76 -10.06 -10.29 -20.94
N ALA A 77 -9.70 -11.24 -20.09
CA ALA A 77 -8.35 -11.76 -19.96
C ALA A 77 -8.05 -12.95 -20.92
N SER A 78 -8.98 -13.34 -21.80
CA SER A 78 -8.84 -14.54 -22.65
C SER A 78 -7.58 -14.52 -23.50
N ALA A 79 -7.26 -13.40 -24.14
CA ALA A 79 -6.05 -13.24 -24.96
C ALA A 79 -4.78 -13.32 -24.11
N LEU A 80 -4.78 -12.72 -22.90
CA LEU A 80 -3.67 -12.77 -21.96
C LEU A 80 -3.39 -14.21 -21.48
N LEU A 81 -4.44 -14.95 -21.17
CA LEU A 81 -4.35 -16.35 -20.75
C LEU A 81 -3.84 -17.24 -21.90
N ALA A 82 -4.30 -17.01 -23.13
CA ALA A 82 -3.81 -17.72 -24.33
C ALA A 82 -2.32 -17.46 -24.55
N LEU A 83 -1.88 -16.21 -24.50
CA LEU A 83 -0.48 -15.82 -24.62
C LEU A 83 0.37 -16.49 -23.52
N ARG A 84 -0.08 -16.46 -22.26
CA ARG A 84 0.62 -17.13 -21.15
C ARG A 84 0.76 -18.63 -21.42
N LYS A 85 -0.28 -19.30 -21.93
CA LYS A 85 -0.23 -20.73 -22.29
C LYS A 85 0.84 -21.01 -23.34
N GLN A 86 0.95 -20.18 -24.37
CA GLN A 86 1.99 -20.28 -25.40
C GLN A 86 3.40 -20.07 -24.82
N ILE A 87 3.59 -19.03 -24.00
CA ILE A 87 4.88 -18.78 -23.35
C ILE A 87 5.27 -19.96 -22.45
N LYS A 88 4.32 -20.52 -21.69
CA LYS A 88 4.59 -21.67 -20.82
C LYS A 88 4.96 -22.92 -21.60
N ALA A 89 4.36 -23.15 -22.78
CA ALA A 89 4.66 -24.31 -23.62
C ALA A 89 6.04 -24.24 -24.28
N ASN A 90 6.50 -23.05 -24.67
CA ASN A 90 7.70 -22.86 -25.47
C ASN A 90 8.84 -22.16 -24.73
N GLY A 91 8.57 -21.59 -23.57
CA GLY A 91 9.49 -20.69 -22.86
C GLY A 91 10.79 -21.36 -22.45
N GLU A 92 10.74 -22.61 -21.99
CA GLU A 92 11.93 -23.35 -21.59
C GLU A 92 12.92 -23.53 -22.79
N ALA A 93 12.40 -23.88 -23.97
CA ALA A 93 13.19 -23.97 -25.20
C ALA A 93 13.78 -22.62 -25.65
N MET A 94 13.17 -21.51 -25.24
CA MET A 94 13.60 -20.14 -25.52
C MET A 94 14.45 -19.53 -24.40
N GLY A 95 14.80 -20.28 -23.36
CA GLY A 95 15.52 -19.78 -22.20
C GLY A 95 14.75 -18.75 -21.35
N MET A 96 13.42 -18.70 -21.47
CA MET A 96 12.59 -17.77 -20.72
C MET A 96 12.30 -18.30 -19.30
N PRO A 97 12.25 -17.44 -18.28
CA PRO A 97 11.79 -17.83 -16.96
C PRO A 97 10.31 -18.22 -17.00
N ASN A 98 9.84 -18.95 -15.98
CA ASN A 98 8.41 -19.27 -15.85
C ASN A 98 7.60 -17.96 -15.63
N ILE A 99 6.99 -17.45 -16.68
CA ILE A 99 6.18 -16.22 -16.67
C ILE A 99 4.82 -16.48 -16.00
N THR A 100 4.49 -15.66 -15.01
CA THR A 100 3.18 -15.66 -14.32
C THR A 100 2.25 -14.61 -14.89
N LEU A 101 0.94 -14.68 -14.57
CA LEU A 101 0.00 -13.61 -14.90
C LEU A 101 0.39 -12.29 -14.23
N ASN A 102 0.88 -12.37 -12.99
CA ASN A 102 1.34 -11.19 -12.27
C ASN A 102 2.50 -10.48 -12.98
N ASP A 103 3.47 -11.25 -13.52
CA ASP A 103 4.59 -10.69 -14.29
C ASP A 103 4.08 -9.96 -15.54
N MET A 104 3.07 -10.52 -16.22
CA MET A 104 2.46 -9.89 -17.40
C MET A 104 1.72 -8.60 -17.04
N VAL A 105 1.02 -8.57 -15.90
CA VAL A 105 0.37 -7.36 -15.39
C VAL A 105 1.41 -6.29 -15.03
N LEU A 106 2.47 -6.65 -14.29
CA LEU A 106 3.57 -5.74 -13.95
C LEU A 106 4.19 -5.14 -15.22
N PHE A 107 4.46 -5.98 -16.22
CA PHE A 107 4.98 -5.53 -17.51
C PHE A 107 4.02 -4.55 -18.20
N ALA A 108 2.74 -4.88 -18.31
CA ALA A 108 1.74 -4.03 -18.96
C ALA A 108 1.60 -2.68 -18.23
N VAL A 109 1.52 -2.70 -16.89
CA VAL A 109 1.45 -1.48 -16.07
C VAL A 109 2.69 -0.61 -16.26
N SER A 110 3.89 -1.21 -16.29
CA SER A 110 5.13 -0.44 -16.50
C SER A 110 5.15 0.32 -17.83
N ARG A 111 4.49 -0.23 -18.86
CA ARG A 111 4.43 0.40 -20.19
C ARG A 111 3.34 1.47 -20.28
N ILE A 112 2.15 1.17 -19.75
CA ILE A 112 1.02 2.10 -19.87
C ILE A 112 1.23 3.37 -19.03
N LEU A 113 1.91 3.30 -17.90
CA LEU A 113 2.19 4.45 -17.05
C LEU A 113 3.03 5.52 -17.74
N LEU A 114 3.85 5.17 -18.74
CA LEU A 114 4.57 6.15 -19.57
C LEU A 114 3.63 7.08 -20.37
N HIS A 115 2.42 6.63 -20.67
CA HIS A 115 1.39 7.39 -21.36
C HIS A 115 0.46 8.14 -20.40
N HIS A 116 0.62 7.96 -19.11
CA HIS A 116 -0.20 8.56 -18.06
C HIS A 116 0.68 9.17 -16.96
N PRO A 117 1.40 10.28 -17.24
CA PRO A 117 2.38 10.86 -16.32
C PRO A 117 1.77 11.28 -14.97
N ASP A 118 0.49 11.68 -14.96
CA ASP A 118 -0.21 12.06 -13.72
C ASP A 118 -0.45 10.87 -12.77
N LEU A 119 -0.49 9.63 -13.29
CA LEU A 119 -0.57 8.42 -12.49
C LEU A 119 0.80 7.93 -12.01
N ASN A 120 1.88 8.30 -12.73
CA ASN A 120 3.27 8.03 -12.33
C ASN A 120 3.86 9.25 -11.61
N ALA A 121 3.18 9.72 -10.58
CA ALA A 121 3.47 10.98 -9.92
C ALA A 121 3.29 10.93 -8.41
N THR A 122 3.89 11.88 -7.70
CA THR A 122 3.69 12.11 -6.27
C THR A 122 3.47 13.59 -5.98
N MET A 123 2.87 13.92 -4.85
CA MET A 123 2.75 15.29 -4.33
C MET A 123 3.76 15.49 -3.19
N PRO A 124 4.98 15.96 -3.46
CA PRO A 124 6.00 16.17 -2.42
C PRO A 124 5.66 17.35 -1.51
N GLN A 125 4.88 18.30 -2.03
CA GLN A 125 4.43 19.51 -1.32
C GLN A 125 3.00 19.85 -1.80
N GLU A 126 2.31 20.67 -1.03
CA GLU A 126 1.01 21.21 -1.43
C GLU A 126 1.13 21.97 -2.76
N ASN A 127 0.19 21.73 -3.66
CA ASN A 127 0.13 22.33 -5.01
C ASN A 127 1.32 21.99 -5.94
N MET A 128 2.09 20.94 -5.65
CA MET A 128 3.19 20.48 -6.51
C MET A 128 3.03 19.00 -6.86
N LEU A 129 2.87 18.72 -8.16
CA LEU A 129 2.89 17.36 -8.70
C LEU A 129 4.29 17.06 -9.28
N ARG A 130 4.93 16.03 -8.78
CA ARG A 130 6.19 15.51 -9.32
C ARG A 130 5.89 14.30 -10.19
N GLN A 131 6.00 14.45 -11.50
CA GLN A 131 5.89 13.38 -12.48
C GLN A 131 7.25 12.71 -12.68
N TYR A 132 7.26 11.37 -12.70
CA TYR A 132 8.48 10.60 -12.90
C TYR A 132 8.62 10.18 -14.37
N HIS A 133 9.83 10.27 -14.91
CA HIS A 133 10.11 9.87 -16.29
C HIS A 133 10.30 8.37 -16.46
N HIS A 134 10.64 7.66 -15.38
CA HIS A 134 10.76 6.21 -15.34
C HIS A 134 9.74 5.62 -14.36
N VAL A 135 9.38 4.38 -14.58
CA VAL A 135 8.42 3.66 -13.75
C VAL A 135 9.15 2.75 -12.78
N HIS A 136 8.98 3.01 -11.49
CA HIS A 136 9.47 2.16 -10.41
C HIS A 136 8.27 1.47 -9.76
N LEU A 137 8.11 0.16 -10.02
CA LEU A 137 6.92 -0.58 -9.56
C LEU A 137 7.14 -1.18 -8.18
N GLY A 138 6.34 -0.74 -7.21
CA GLY A 138 6.13 -1.47 -5.97
C GLY A 138 5.27 -2.70 -6.21
N MET A 139 5.70 -3.85 -5.72
CA MET A 139 4.97 -5.11 -5.80
C MET A 139 4.65 -5.62 -4.40
N ALA A 140 3.35 -5.80 -4.09
CA ALA A 140 2.95 -6.32 -2.80
C ALA A 140 3.33 -7.81 -2.66
N VAL A 141 4.04 -8.15 -1.59
CA VAL A 141 4.50 -9.50 -1.26
C VAL A 141 4.07 -9.84 0.15
N ASP A 142 3.26 -10.88 0.29
CA ASP A 142 2.88 -11.42 1.59
C ASP A 142 4.01 -12.28 2.18
N THR A 143 4.25 -12.11 3.49
CA THR A 143 5.26 -12.86 4.22
C THR A 143 4.76 -13.20 5.63
N PRO A 144 5.35 -14.20 6.31
CA PRO A 144 5.00 -14.52 7.70
C PRO A 144 5.16 -13.35 8.68
N LYS A 145 5.97 -12.35 8.33
CA LYS A 145 6.21 -11.15 9.16
C LYS A 145 5.25 -10.00 8.84
N GLY A 146 4.44 -10.12 7.78
CA GLY A 146 3.51 -9.11 7.27
C GLY A 146 3.75 -8.77 5.80
N LEU A 147 3.02 -7.77 5.29
CA LEU A 147 3.10 -7.33 3.91
C LEU A 147 4.34 -6.45 3.69
N PHE A 148 5.13 -6.80 2.69
CA PHE A 148 6.24 -5.99 2.19
C PHE A 148 5.96 -5.52 0.77
N VAL A 149 6.50 -4.36 0.39
CA VAL A 149 6.33 -3.79 -0.95
C VAL A 149 7.71 -3.46 -1.53
N PRO A 150 8.44 -4.45 -2.05
CA PRO A 150 9.70 -4.20 -2.74
C PRO A 150 9.47 -3.49 -4.07
N THR A 151 10.48 -2.75 -4.54
CA THR A 151 10.45 -1.93 -5.74
C THR A 151 11.27 -2.55 -6.86
N ILE A 152 10.64 -2.74 -8.03
CA ILE A 152 11.30 -3.04 -9.29
C ILE A 152 11.66 -1.70 -9.94
N PHE A 153 12.92 -1.32 -9.88
CA PHE A 153 13.39 -0.05 -10.44
C PHE A 153 13.48 -0.11 -11.96
N ASN A 154 13.14 1.01 -12.63
CA ASN A 154 13.15 1.15 -14.09
C ASN A 154 12.42 0.01 -14.83
N ALA A 155 11.27 -0.40 -14.30
CA ALA A 155 10.47 -1.47 -14.87
C ALA A 155 10.02 -1.19 -16.32
N ASP A 156 9.92 0.08 -16.69
CA ASP A 156 9.63 0.54 -18.05
C ASP A 156 10.73 0.17 -19.08
N GLN A 157 11.95 -0.07 -18.63
CA GLN A 157 13.09 -0.43 -19.50
C GLN A 157 13.34 -1.95 -19.55
N MET A 158 12.73 -2.71 -18.64
CA MET A 158 12.92 -4.16 -18.53
C MET A 158 12.03 -4.93 -19.51
N SER A 159 12.54 -6.02 -20.07
CA SER A 159 11.74 -7.03 -20.78
C SER A 159 10.83 -7.78 -19.80
N LEU A 160 9.84 -8.51 -20.34
CA LEU A 160 8.96 -9.36 -19.53
C LEU A 160 9.75 -10.43 -18.73
N ALA A 161 10.81 -10.98 -19.34
CA ALA A 161 11.66 -11.97 -18.69
C ALA A 161 12.46 -11.37 -17.52
N GLU A 162 13.00 -10.16 -17.68
CA GLU A 162 13.72 -9.44 -16.64
C GLU A 162 12.78 -9.04 -15.49
N ILE A 163 11.59 -8.52 -15.78
CA ILE A 163 10.58 -8.22 -14.74
C ILE A 163 10.22 -9.49 -13.96
N SER A 164 9.99 -10.61 -14.65
CA SER A 164 9.67 -11.89 -13.98
C SER A 164 10.80 -12.37 -13.08
N THR A 165 12.04 -12.25 -13.53
CA THR A 165 13.22 -12.65 -12.77
C THR A 165 13.41 -11.77 -11.54
N GLU A 166 13.31 -10.46 -11.72
CA GLU A 166 13.48 -9.48 -10.64
C GLU A 166 12.34 -9.58 -9.60
N ALA A 167 11.09 -9.71 -10.05
CA ALA A 167 9.94 -9.89 -9.17
C ALA A 167 10.12 -11.12 -8.26
N LYS A 168 10.55 -12.26 -8.81
CA LYS A 168 10.81 -13.47 -8.04
C LYS A 168 11.98 -13.32 -7.09
N ARG A 169 13.05 -12.66 -7.52
CA ARG A 169 14.22 -12.36 -6.67
C ARG A 169 13.81 -11.53 -5.45
N LEU A 170 13.08 -10.46 -5.67
CA LEU A 170 12.60 -9.56 -4.62
C LEU A 170 11.61 -10.26 -3.68
N ALA A 171 10.66 -11.03 -4.23
CA ALA A 171 9.71 -11.80 -3.43
C ALA A 171 10.42 -12.78 -2.50
N LYS A 172 11.41 -13.52 -3.01
CA LYS A 172 12.22 -14.46 -2.21
C LYS A 172 12.98 -13.76 -1.08
N LEU A 173 13.63 -12.62 -1.37
CA LEU A 173 14.33 -11.82 -0.35
C LEU A 173 13.38 -11.33 0.76
N CYS A 174 12.17 -10.90 0.40
CA CYS A 174 11.15 -10.52 1.38
C CYS A 174 10.73 -11.70 2.25
N GLN A 175 10.44 -12.87 1.64
CA GLN A 175 10.04 -14.08 2.36
C GLN A 175 11.14 -14.59 3.30
N GLU A 176 12.41 -14.50 2.88
CA GLU A 176 13.57 -14.86 3.71
C GLU A 176 13.89 -13.79 4.78
N GLY A 177 13.21 -12.65 4.77
CA GLY A 177 13.47 -11.54 5.69
C GLY A 177 14.79 -10.81 5.45
N LYS A 178 15.32 -10.89 4.21
CA LYS A 178 16.58 -10.26 3.76
C LYS A 178 16.36 -8.97 2.95
N ALA A 179 15.12 -8.50 2.81
CA ALA A 179 14.82 -7.25 2.15
C ALA A 179 15.42 -6.07 2.91
N THR A 180 16.19 -5.22 2.21
CA THR A 180 16.78 -4.01 2.77
C THR A 180 15.83 -2.83 2.63
N PRO A 181 15.95 -1.76 3.45
CA PRO A 181 15.12 -0.55 3.33
C PRO A 181 15.13 0.07 1.93
N ASP A 182 16.27 0.04 1.23
CA ASP A 182 16.40 0.58 -0.12
C ASP A 182 15.55 -0.19 -1.14
N MET A 183 15.39 -1.50 -0.96
CA MET A 183 14.51 -2.31 -1.80
C MET A 183 13.02 -2.04 -1.53
N LEU A 184 12.68 -1.48 -0.38
CA LEU A 184 11.30 -1.24 0.08
C LEU A 184 10.88 0.24 -0.07
N SER A 185 11.62 1.01 -0.84
CA SER A 185 11.38 2.45 -1.03
C SER A 185 11.50 2.83 -2.50
N GLY A 186 11.08 4.05 -2.84
CA GLY A 186 11.28 4.64 -4.16
C GLY A 186 10.32 4.18 -5.25
N ALA A 187 9.28 3.41 -4.94
CA ALA A 187 8.23 3.08 -5.91
C ALA A 187 7.44 4.34 -6.32
N THR A 188 7.19 4.48 -7.63
CA THR A 188 6.36 5.55 -8.18
C THR A 188 4.91 5.14 -8.36
N PHE A 189 4.67 3.83 -8.48
CA PHE A 189 3.35 3.21 -8.55
C PHE A 189 3.40 1.82 -7.90
N THR A 190 2.29 1.36 -7.33
CA THR A 190 2.25 0.05 -6.65
C THR A 190 1.19 -0.85 -7.25
N VAL A 191 1.56 -2.11 -7.49
CA VAL A 191 0.66 -3.18 -7.93
C VAL A 191 0.45 -4.16 -6.77
N SER A 192 -0.82 -4.41 -6.43
CA SER A 192 -1.20 -5.42 -5.44
C SER A 192 -2.10 -6.45 -6.11
N ASN A 193 -1.70 -7.71 -6.06
CA ASN A 193 -2.47 -8.83 -6.60
C ASN A 193 -3.10 -9.63 -5.46
N VAL A 194 -4.41 -9.58 -5.38
CA VAL A 194 -5.21 -10.31 -4.37
C VAL A 194 -5.89 -11.56 -4.95
N GLY A 195 -5.63 -11.91 -6.19
CA GLY A 195 -6.25 -13.03 -6.88
C GLY A 195 -6.05 -14.40 -6.21
N SER A 196 -4.97 -14.56 -5.43
CA SER A 196 -4.73 -15.78 -4.63
C SER A 196 -5.59 -15.85 -3.36
N LEU A 197 -6.24 -14.77 -2.96
CA LEU A 197 -7.07 -14.68 -1.76
C LEU A 197 -8.54 -15.02 -2.02
N GLY A 198 -8.93 -15.31 -3.27
CA GLY A 198 -10.29 -15.67 -3.65
C GLY A 198 -11.27 -14.49 -3.70
N VAL A 199 -10.78 -13.29 -3.89
CA VAL A 199 -11.55 -12.03 -4.04
C VAL A 199 -11.42 -11.49 -5.45
#